data_71426d43ffd477cb8c596a5c368eaef4
#
_entry.id   71426d43ffd477cb8c596a5c368eaef4
#
_cell.length_a   1.000
_cell.length_b   1.000
_cell.length_c   1.000
_cell.angle_alpha   90.00
_cell.angle_beta   90.00
_cell.angle_gamma   90.00
#
_symmetry.space_group_name_H-M   'P 1'
#
loop_
_entity.id
_entity.type
_entity.pdbx_description
1 polymer ?
#
loop_
_entity_poly.entity_id
_entity_poly.type
_entity_poly.pdbx_seq_one_letter_code
_entity_poly.pdbx_strand_id
1 'polypeptide(L)'
;MLVRMILLIVYLLIFNILKGQSLAVNYSQSLVEITGTHLHPPQTAGADYASSIPLNQGAFVSVQDVRSRATWCLLAYSNPPIQGSASLKIIPDIASVPPEVVGTNTPSELMLQVQPQPLFSGIGPVDQLFLSFTLEHAQVSQNVNTSPVYIQYQLQEGGCPPGP
;
A
#
# COMPACT_ATOMS: atom_id res chain seq x y z
N MET A 1 50.31 9.02 5.12
CA MET A 1 49.13 9.66 5.72
C MET A 1 48.01 9.89 4.69
N LEU A 2 48.33 10.45 3.52
CA LEU A 2 47.36 10.75 2.45
C LEU A 2 46.57 9.52 1.95
N VAL A 3 47.20 8.37 1.73
CA VAL A 3 46.54 7.13 1.23
C VAL A 3 45.49 6.60 2.24
N ARG A 4 45.75 6.67 3.54
CA ARG A 4 44.79 6.25 4.56
C ARG A 4 43.57 7.17 4.61
N MET A 5 43.75 8.46 4.36
CA MET A 5 42.68 9.44 4.33
C MET A 5 41.78 9.25 3.10
N ILE A 6 42.39 8.96 1.92
CA ILE A 6 41.64 8.67 0.70
C ILE A 6 40.84 7.38 0.85
N LEU A 7 41.41 6.32 1.42
CA LEU A 7 40.68 5.06 1.69
C LEU A 7 39.52 5.26 2.65
N LEU A 8 39.65 6.09 3.66
CA LEU A 8 38.58 6.40 4.63
C LEU A 8 37.44 7.17 3.96
N ILE A 9 37.75 8.15 3.10
CA ILE A 9 36.76 8.93 2.34
C ILE A 9 36.03 8.02 1.34
N VAL A 10 36.73 7.14 0.61
CA VAL A 10 36.12 6.16 -0.31
C VAL A 10 35.22 5.18 0.45
N TYR A 11 35.65 4.70 1.60
CA TYR A 11 34.82 3.81 2.45
C TYR A 11 33.56 4.51 2.95
N LEU A 12 33.66 5.76 3.42
CA LEU A 12 32.51 6.56 3.86
C LEU A 12 31.56 6.88 2.69
N LEU A 13 32.07 7.12 1.47
CA LEU A 13 31.26 7.35 0.30
C LEU A 13 30.52 6.06 -0.12
N ILE A 14 31.20 4.91 -0.10
CA ILE A 14 30.58 3.60 -0.42
C ILE A 14 29.51 3.25 0.62
N PHE A 15 29.75 3.53 1.91
CA PHE A 15 28.79 3.24 2.99
C PHE A 15 27.51 4.08 2.88
N ASN A 16 27.62 5.33 2.38
CA ASN A 16 26.44 6.17 2.13
C ASN A 16 25.67 5.78 0.86
N ILE A 17 26.31 5.13 -0.12
CA ILE A 17 25.65 4.65 -1.33
C ILE A 17 24.89 3.34 -1.08
N LEU A 18 25.30 2.56 -0.07
CA LEU A 18 24.70 1.26 0.28
C LEU A 18 23.49 1.35 1.24
N LYS A 19 23.09 2.55 1.68
CA LYS A 19 21.83 2.71 2.41
C LYS A 19 20.69 2.53 1.42
N GLY A 20 20.21 1.29 1.33
CA GLY A 20 19.00 0.96 0.59
C GLY A 20 17.78 1.65 1.18
N GLN A 21 16.76 1.87 0.37
CA GLN A 21 15.45 2.29 0.84
C GLN A 21 14.85 1.20 1.74
N SER A 22 14.26 1.58 2.86
CA SER A 22 13.53 0.65 3.71
C SER A 22 12.04 0.94 3.67
N LEU A 23 11.24 -0.11 3.67
CA LEU A 23 9.80 -0.05 3.79
C LEU A 23 9.42 -0.65 5.14
N ALA A 24 8.83 0.17 6.02
CA ALA A 24 8.23 -0.30 7.25
C ALA A 24 6.70 -0.23 7.09
N VAL A 25 6.04 -1.37 7.27
CA VAL A 25 4.58 -1.45 7.26
C VAL A 25 4.12 -1.78 8.67
N ASN A 26 3.37 -0.87 9.27
CA ASN A 26 2.77 -1.07 10.58
C ASN A 26 1.26 -1.25 10.39
N TYR A 27 0.75 -2.41 10.74
CA TYR A 27 -0.67 -2.72 10.67
C TYR A 27 -1.28 -2.60 12.05
N SER A 28 -2.45 -1.99 12.14
CA SER A 28 -3.34 -2.21 13.30
C SER A 28 -3.79 -3.67 13.37
N GLN A 29 -3.84 -4.34 12.20
CA GLN A 29 -3.98 -5.79 12.03
C GLN A 29 -3.17 -6.19 10.79
N SER A 30 -2.36 -7.23 10.91
CA SER A 30 -1.48 -7.71 9.83
C SER A 30 -2.23 -8.36 8.65
N LEU A 31 -3.55 -8.30 8.64
CA LEU A 31 -4.40 -9.11 7.80
C LEU A 31 -5.75 -8.42 7.61
N VAL A 32 -6.23 -8.32 6.38
CA VAL A 32 -7.61 -7.94 6.11
C VAL A 32 -8.47 -9.20 6.16
N GLU A 33 -9.18 -9.37 7.28
CA GLU A 33 -10.16 -10.44 7.41
C GLU A 33 -11.53 -9.92 6.97
N ILE A 34 -12.06 -10.50 5.91
CA ILE A 34 -13.44 -10.27 5.49
C ILE A 34 -14.30 -11.28 6.24
N THR A 35 -14.89 -10.86 7.34
CA THR A 35 -15.78 -11.70 8.16
C THR A 35 -17.24 -11.39 7.85
N GLY A 36 -18.13 -12.32 8.14
CA GLY A 36 -19.58 -12.12 8.01
C GLY A 36 -20.11 -10.91 8.79
N THR A 37 -19.39 -10.41 9.79
CA THR A 37 -19.74 -9.18 10.52
C THR A 37 -19.57 -7.90 9.71
N HIS A 38 -18.70 -7.91 8.70
CA HIS A 38 -18.56 -6.79 7.77
C HIS A 38 -19.64 -6.82 6.68
N LEU A 39 -20.20 -8.00 6.40
CA LEU A 39 -21.25 -8.23 5.41
C LEU A 39 -22.61 -8.15 6.13
N HIS A 40 -23.16 -6.94 6.22
CA HIS A 40 -24.54 -6.81 6.71
C HIS A 40 -25.49 -7.50 5.72
N PRO A 41 -26.23 -8.54 6.15
CA PRO A 41 -27.18 -9.20 5.25
C PRO A 41 -28.21 -8.18 4.76
N PRO A 42 -28.60 -8.23 3.47
CA PRO A 42 -29.61 -7.34 2.93
C PRO A 42 -30.93 -7.57 3.67
N GLN A 43 -31.63 -6.49 4.02
CA GLN A 43 -32.90 -6.56 4.74
C GLN A 43 -34.06 -7.02 3.85
N THR A 44 -33.87 -7.02 2.54
CA THR A 44 -34.91 -7.39 1.55
C THR A 44 -34.53 -8.71 0.87
N ALA A 45 -35.45 -9.65 0.83
CA ALA A 45 -35.25 -10.91 0.15
C ALA A 45 -34.94 -10.68 -1.35
N GLY A 46 -33.86 -11.30 -1.82
CA GLY A 46 -33.40 -11.17 -3.22
C GLY A 46 -32.53 -9.94 -3.49
N ALA A 47 -32.30 -9.09 -2.50
CA ALA A 47 -31.33 -7.99 -2.60
C ALA A 47 -29.91 -8.51 -2.38
N ASP A 48 -28.94 -7.84 -2.98
CA ASP A 48 -27.52 -8.12 -2.77
C ASP A 48 -26.94 -7.21 -1.67
N TYR A 49 -25.68 -7.44 -1.29
CA TYR A 49 -24.97 -6.54 -0.38
C TYR A 49 -24.81 -5.14 -0.99
N ALA A 50 -24.49 -4.17 -0.15
CA ALA A 50 -24.09 -2.87 -0.64
C ALA A 50 -22.93 -3.02 -1.64
N SER A 51 -22.97 -2.24 -2.72
CA SER A 51 -21.95 -2.30 -3.78
C SER A 51 -20.54 -1.98 -3.26
N SER A 52 -20.46 -1.24 -2.16
CA SER A 52 -19.23 -0.80 -1.52
C SER A 52 -19.39 -0.86 0.00
N ILE A 53 -18.52 -1.60 0.67
CA ILE A 53 -18.54 -1.82 2.11
C ILE A 53 -17.21 -1.36 2.70
N PRO A 54 -17.17 -0.23 3.41
CA PRO A 54 -15.96 0.21 4.08
C PRO A 54 -15.58 -0.79 5.19
N LEU A 55 -14.32 -1.18 5.23
CA LEU A 55 -13.80 -2.02 6.28
C LEU A 55 -13.28 -1.13 7.42
N ASN A 56 -13.62 -1.48 8.67
CA ASN A 56 -13.13 -0.78 9.85
C ASN A 56 -11.65 -1.12 10.17
N GLN A 57 -10.91 -1.43 9.15
CA GLN A 57 -9.49 -1.80 9.20
C GLN A 57 -8.70 -0.84 8.33
N GLY A 58 -7.49 -0.54 8.76
CA GLY A 58 -6.57 0.30 8.03
C GLY A 58 -5.13 -0.14 8.25
N ALA A 59 -4.24 0.37 7.44
CA ALA A 59 -2.81 0.16 7.59
C ALA A 59 -2.08 1.50 7.60
N PHE A 60 -0.97 1.55 8.35
CA PHE A 60 -0.01 2.64 8.26
C PHE A 60 1.22 2.15 7.53
N VAL A 61 1.63 2.90 6.52
CA VAL A 61 2.84 2.63 5.75
C VAL A 61 3.83 3.75 5.98
N SER A 62 5.05 3.39 6.36
CA SER A 62 6.14 4.35 6.50
C SER A 62 7.27 4.01 5.52
N VAL A 63 7.81 5.01 4.86
CA VAL A 63 8.98 4.88 3.99
C VAL A 63 10.12 5.64 4.62
N GLN A 64 11.13 4.92 5.09
CA GLN A 64 12.26 5.47 5.82
C GLN A 64 13.58 5.19 5.09
N ASP A 65 14.67 5.80 5.56
CA ASP A 65 16.02 5.63 5.01
C ASP A 65 16.18 6.01 3.53
N VAL A 66 15.22 6.76 2.99
CA VAL A 66 15.31 7.35 1.65
C VAL A 66 15.93 8.75 1.73
N ARG A 67 16.62 9.13 0.65
CA ARG A 67 17.15 10.49 0.55
C ARG A 67 16.02 11.50 0.50
N SER A 68 16.20 12.69 1.10
CA SER A 68 15.15 13.71 1.21
C SER A 68 14.52 14.18 -0.11
N ARG A 69 15.17 13.92 -1.25
CA ARG A 69 14.68 14.26 -2.58
C ARG A 69 14.57 13.05 -3.53
N ALA A 70 14.76 11.85 -3.01
CA ALA A 70 14.58 10.65 -3.81
C ALA A 70 13.10 10.42 -4.08
N THR A 71 12.74 10.21 -5.33
CA THR A 71 11.41 9.78 -5.73
C THR A 71 11.29 8.26 -5.62
N TRP A 72 10.13 7.80 -5.24
CA TRP A 72 9.84 6.37 -5.14
C TRP A 72 8.36 6.10 -5.44
N CYS A 73 8.08 4.86 -5.77
CA CYS A 73 6.73 4.34 -5.97
C CYS A 73 6.46 3.19 -5.00
N LEU A 74 5.38 3.28 -4.26
CA LEU A 74 4.84 2.19 -3.47
C LEU A 74 3.85 1.42 -4.34
N LEU A 75 4.13 0.14 -4.55
CA LEU A 75 3.26 -0.79 -5.24
C LEU A 75 2.50 -1.63 -4.22
N ALA A 76 1.25 -2.00 -4.54
CA ALA A 76 0.45 -2.91 -3.74
C ALA A 76 -0.15 -4.02 -4.58
N TYR A 77 -0.31 -5.21 -3.98
CA TYR A 77 -0.94 -6.38 -4.61
C TYR A 77 -1.46 -7.36 -3.57
N SER A 78 -2.37 -8.23 -3.97
CA SER A 78 -2.91 -9.31 -3.12
C SER A 78 -2.24 -10.64 -3.39
N ASN A 79 -1.96 -11.40 -2.32
CA ASN A 79 -1.50 -12.77 -2.43
C ASN A 79 -2.01 -13.58 -1.22
N PRO A 80 -2.89 -14.56 -1.39
CA PRO A 80 -3.51 -15.03 -2.64
C PRO A 80 -4.48 -14.03 -3.27
N PRO A 81 -4.97 -14.28 -4.51
CA PRO A 81 -6.01 -13.46 -5.13
C PRO A 81 -7.29 -13.49 -4.30
N ILE A 82 -8.04 -12.39 -4.35
CA ILE A 82 -9.37 -12.33 -3.76
C ILE A 82 -10.29 -13.25 -4.57
N GLN A 83 -10.98 -14.14 -3.87
CA GLN A 83 -11.85 -15.13 -4.54
C GLN A 83 -13.22 -14.52 -4.85
N GLY A 84 -13.78 -14.95 -5.98
CA GLY A 84 -15.12 -14.54 -6.40
C GLY A 84 -15.14 -13.24 -7.20
N SER A 85 -16.29 -12.54 -7.22
CA SER A 85 -16.45 -11.24 -7.86
C SER A 85 -16.07 -10.08 -6.94
N ALA A 86 -15.90 -10.33 -5.66
CA ALA A 86 -15.49 -9.31 -4.71
C ALA A 86 -14.09 -8.80 -5.04
N SER A 87 -13.88 -7.52 -4.87
CA SER A 87 -12.57 -6.87 -5.00
C SER A 87 -12.30 -5.98 -3.81
N LEU A 88 -11.04 -5.78 -3.48
CA LEU A 88 -10.61 -4.91 -2.39
C LEU A 88 -10.05 -3.62 -2.98
N LYS A 89 -10.62 -2.50 -2.57
CA LYS A 89 -10.15 -1.18 -2.92
C LYS A 89 -9.30 -0.61 -1.78
N ILE A 90 -8.15 -0.04 -2.13
CA ILE A 90 -7.28 0.68 -1.20
C ILE A 90 -7.37 2.17 -1.52
N ILE A 91 -7.54 2.97 -0.49
CA ILE A 91 -7.61 4.42 -0.58
C ILE A 91 -6.51 5.00 0.32
N PRO A 92 -5.45 5.60 -0.26
CA PRO A 92 -4.46 6.30 0.53
C PRO A 92 -5.02 7.63 1.03
N ASP A 93 -4.84 7.91 2.31
CA ASP A 93 -5.18 9.21 2.89
C ASP A 93 -4.07 10.24 2.59
N ILE A 94 -4.13 10.80 1.39
CA ILE A 94 -3.15 11.78 0.91
C ILE A 94 -3.17 13.06 1.76
N ALA A 95 -4.32 13.39 2.36
CA ALA A 95 -4.45 14.58 3.19
C ALA A 95 -3.65 14.51 4.50
N SER A 96 -3.31 13.30 4.95
CA SER A 96 -2.46 13.08 6.13
C SER A 96 -0.96 13.27 5.86
N VAL A 97 -0.57 13.40 4.59
CA VAL A 97 0.84 13.53 4.16
C VAL A 97 1.13 14.96 3.72
N PRO A 98 2.29 15.54 4.10
CA PRO A 98 2.69 16.86 3.62
C PRO A 98 2.72 16.93 2.09
N PRO A 99 2.15 17.97 1.46
CA PRO A 99 2.00 18.05 0.00
C PRO A 99 3.33 17.93 -0.77
N GLU A 100 4.43 18.41 -0.16
CA GLU A 100 5.77 18.37 -0.76
C GLU A 100 6.36 16.94 -0.90
N VAL A 101 5.81 15.99 -0.16
CA VAL A 101 6.24 14.57 -0.25
C VAL A 101 5.34 13.73 -1.15
N VAL A 102 4.21 14.27 -1.59
CA VAL A 102 3.33 13.58 -2.54
C VAL A 102 3.91 13.72 -3.94
N GLY A 103 4.26 12.60 -4.53
CA GLY A 103 4.76 12.55 -5.91
C GLY A 103 3.65 12.68 -6.95
N THR A 104 4.06 12.87 -8.19
CA THR A 104 3.13 12.84 -9.33
C THR A 104 2.59 11.42 -9.56
N ASN A 105 1.40 11.34 -10.15
CA ASN A 105 0.74 10.05 -10.47
C ASN A 105 0.36 9.18 -9.25
N THR A 106 0.07 9.80 -8.10
CA THR A 106 -0.54 9.08 -6.98
C THR A 106 -2.03 8.90 -7.27
N PRO A 107 -2.52 7.67 -7.40
CA PRO A 107 -3.95 7.43 -7.59
C PRO A 107 -4.74 7.78 -6.32
N SER A 108 -5.97 8.26 -6.49
CA SER A 108 -6.87 8.51 -5.36
C SER A 108 -7.38 7.22 -4.72
N GLU A 109 -7.45 6.15 -5.50
CA GLU A 109 -7.88 4.81 -5.10
C GLU A 109 -7.25 3.75 -5.99
N LEU A 110 -7.10 2.54 -5.47
CA LEU A 110 -6.54 1.40 -6.19
C LEU A 110 -7.39 0.16 -5.94
N MET A 111 -7.86 -0.47 -7.03
CA MET A 111 -8.44 -1.82 -6.98
C MET A 111 -7.33 -2.85 -6.93
N LEU A 112 -7.25 -3.58 -5.82
CA LEU A 112 -6.15 -4.52 -5.57
C LEU A 112 -6.22 -5.72 -6.52
N GLN A 113 -5.09 -6.01 -7.15
CA GLN A 113 -4.90 -7.14 -8.05
C GLN A 113 -3.77 -8.05 -7.56
N VAL A 114 -3.59 -9.19 -8.22
CA VAL A 114 -2.48 -10.12 -7.93
C VAL A 114 -1.14 -9.55 -8.41
N GLN A 115 -1.16 -8.70 -9.43
CA GLN A 115 0.04 -8.06 -9.94
C GLN A 115 0.30 -6.74 -9.19
N PRO A 116 1.56 -6.41 -8.89
CA PRO A 116 1.92 -5.14 -8.28
C PRO A 116 1.44 -3.95 -9.11
N GLN A 117 0.72 -3.04 -8.46
CA GLN A 117 0.17 -1.83 -9.08
C GLN A 117 0.58 -0.60 -8.28
N PRO A 118 0.79 0.55 -8.94
CA PRO A 118 1.09 1.81 -8.27
C PRO A 118 -0.01 2.20 -7.28
N LEU A 119 0.36 2.35 -6.01
CA LEU A 119 -0.53 2.78 -4.94
C LEU A 119 -0.25 4.23 -4.53
N PHE A 120 1.02 4.59 -4.40
CA PHE A 120 1.40 5.91 -3.94
C PHE A 120 2.75 6.29 -4.52
N SER A 121 2.87 7.51 -5.03
CA SER A 121 4.13 8.10 -5.46
C SER A 121 4.58 9.12 -4.42
N GLY A 122 5.81 9.01 -3.96
CA GLY A 122 6.34 9.89 -2.93
C GLY A 122 7.74 10.43 -3.23
N ILE A 123 8.11 11.46 -2.45
CA ILE A 123 9.42 12.11 -2.48
C ILE A 123 9.96 12.19 -1.06
N GLY A 124 11.14 11.62 -0.83
CA GLY A 124 11.75 11.61 0.51
C GLY A 124 11.03 10.69 1.50
N PRO A 125 11.36 10.77 2.80
CA PRO A 125 10.76 9.93 3.81
C PRO A 125 9.31 10.31 4.10
N VAL A 126 8.48 9.31 4.38
CA VAL A 126 7.09 9.45 4.84
C VAL A 126 6.94 8.62 6.11
N ASP A 127 6.53 9.26 7.20
CA ASP A 127 6.43 8.57 8.49
C ASP A 127 5.15 7.76 8.63
N GLN A 128 4.02 8.27 8.17
CA GLN A 128 2.74 7.59 8.30
C GLN A 128 1.82 7.97 7.14
N LEU A 129 1.69 7.08 6.18
CA LEU A 129 0.63 7.10 5.17
C LEU A 129 -0.47 6.15 5.64
N PHE A 130 -1.64 6.68 5.95
CA PHE A 130 -2.79 5.85 6.30
C PHE A 130 -3.46 5.32 5.05
N LEU A 131 -3.77 4.02 5.06
CA LEU A 131 -4.49 3.32 4.01
C LEU A 131 -5.80 2.80 4.56
N SER A 132 -6.92 3.17 3.97
CA SER A 132 -8.23 2.58 4.25
C SER A 132 -8.60 1.55 3.20
N PHE A 133 -9.46 0.62 3.59
CA PHE A 133 -9.88 -0.50 2.75
C PHE A 133 -11.39 -0.51 2.56
N THR A 134 -11.83 -0.82 1.36
CA THR A 134 -13.24 -0.97 1.01
C THR A 134 -13.42 -2.23 0.20
N LEU A 135 -14.40 -3.04 0.58
CA LEU A 135 -14.80 -4.22 -0.19
C LEU A 135 -15.83 -3.79 -1.24
N GLU A 136 -15.56 -4.12 -2.49
CA GLU A 136 -16.42 -3.80 -3.63
C GLU A 136 -17.03 -5.09 -4.21
N HIS A 137 -18.24 -4.98 -4.73
CA HIS A 137 -18.93 -6.05 -5.47
C HIS A 137 -19.10 -7.38 -4.69
N ALA A 138 -19.22 -7.33 -3.37
CA ALA A 138 -19.55 -8.52 -2.59
C ALA A 138 -20.99 -8.98 -2.90
N GLN A 139 -21.17 -10.28 -3.22
CA GLN A 139 -22.46 -10.87 -3.54
C GLN A 139 -22.86 -11.92 -2.49
N VAL A 140 -24.14 -11.95 -2.12
CA VAL A 140 -24.69 -12.91 -1.15
C VAL A 140 -24.58 -14.36 -1.66
N SER A 141 -24.69 -14.55 -2.98
CA SER A 141 -24.60 -15.89 -3.61
C SER A 141 -23.19 -16.47 -3.59
N GLN A 142 -22.20 -15.64 -3.30
CA GLN A 142 -20.82 -16.09 -3.18
C GLN A 142 -20.53 -16.38 -1.72
N ASN A 143 -20.16 -17.63 -1.44
CA ASN A 143 -19.39 -17.91 -0.24
C ASN A 143 -18.14 -17.04 -0.32
N VAL A 144 -18.21 -15.83 0.21
CA VAL A 144 -17.02 -15.02 0.48
C VAL A 144 -16.24 -15.86 1.47
N ASN A 145 -15.37 -16.69 0.92
CA ASN A 145 -14.53 -17.56 1.72
C ASN A 145 -13.79 -16.62 2.67
N THR A 146 -13.95 -16.84 3.95
CA THR A 146 -13.28 -16.08 5.02
C THR A 146 -11.76 -16.27 5.01
N SER A 147 -11.22 -16.58 3.84
CA SER A 147 -9.78 -16.69 3.64
C SER A 147 -9.15 -15.34 3.80
N PRO A 148 -8.13 -15.24 4.64
CA PRO A 148 -7.42 -14.00 4.87
C PRO A 148 -6.81 -13.48 3.55
N VAL A 149 -7.00 -12.19 3.28
CA VAL A 149 -6.36 -11.51 2.16
C VAL A 149 -5.11 -10.83 2.68
N TYR A 150 -3.95 -11.24 2.17
CA TYR A 150 -2.68 -10.59 2.47
C TYR A 150 -2.42 -9.50 1.44
N ILE A 151 -2.25 -8.28 1.93
CA ILE A 151 -1.80 -7.17 1.10
C ILE A 151 -0.30 -7.10 1.20
N GLN A 152 0.36 -7.16 0.06
CA GLN A 152 1.80 -7.02 -0.01
C GLN A 152 2.17 -5.68 -0.62
N TYR A 153 3.23 -5.08 -0.10
CA TYR A 153 3.73 -3.80 -0.54
C TYR A 153 5.16 -3.96 -1.03
N GLN A 154 5.48 -3.26 -2.11
CA GLN A 154 6.81 -3.22 -2.69
C GLN A 154 7.21 -1.78 -2.93
N LEU A 155 8.38 -1.39 -2.46
CA LEU A 155 8.97 -0.09 -2.74
C LEU A 155 9.87 -0.18 -3.97
N GLN A 156 9.68 0.74 -4.91
CA GLN A 156 10.49 0.88 -6.12
C GLN A 156 11.10 2.28 -6.14
N GLU A 157 12.38 2.39 -6.52
CA GLU A 157 13.01 3.68 -6.79
C GLU A 157 12.45 4.32 -8.07
N GLY A 158 12.35 5.65 -8.06
CA GLY A 158 11.74 6.41 -9.15
C GLY A 158 10.25 6.64 -8.92
N GLY A 159 9.67 7.54 -9.73
CA GLY A 159 8.22 7.79 -9.68
C GLY A 159 7.40 6.60 -10.16
N CYS A 160 6.13 6.55 -9.79
CA CYS A 160 5.21 5.55 -10.31
C CYS A 160 5.11 5.67 -11.83
N PRO A 161 5.09 4.54 -12.57
CA PRO A 161 4.76 4.57 -13.97
C PRO A 161 3.36 5.16 -14.16
N PRO A 162 3.09 5.83 -15.30
CA PRO A 162 1.73 6.25 -15.60
C PRO A 162 0.83 5.01 -15.55
N GLY A 163 -0.32 5.14 -14.89
CA GLY A 163 -1.33 4.09 -14.87
C GLY A 163 -1.77 3.71 -16.29
N PRO A 164 -2.29 2.52 -16.47
CA PRO A 164 -2.82 2.06 -17.76
C PRO A 164 -3.98 2.92 -18.25
#